data_649837c1205d281f095a9faf4bc06ec6
#
_entry.id   649837c1205d281f095a9faf4bc06ec6
#
_cell.length_a   1.000
_cell.length_b   1.000
_cell.length_c   1.000
_cell.angle_alpha   90.00
_cell.angle_beta   90.00
_cell.angle_gamma   90.00
#
_symmetry.space_group_name_H-M   'P 1'
#
loop_
_entity.id
_entity.type
_entity.pdbx_description
1 polymer ?
#
loop_
_entity_poly.entity_id
_entity_poly.type
_entity_poly.pdbx_seq_one_letter_code
_entity_poly.pdbx_strand_id
1 'polypeptide(L)'
;MLHRPSRRALLAGAGISLFAMGTPRAQANWQAKQYVNQPVGSPLFTALTDIWAAVRMQTKGRLDVTVYPQNNNLPGSDPAALKLLQAGELEFFALMGGLLSAAVPAMDVQGLPFAFHSIKQVYALDDGPLGRYLDSECTAHGIHRMSHGLFQNGFRQMNMREKAIYKVEDLAGQKIRVPDGEMFRDFFRTLGAEPVSLNINQLYGALKEGRVDGQENPLVIAETNKLYEVTKYISMTDHMWSGFNMIANRKYWSGLPEDIRRIVEKNVAKHVDLQRQATDDLNRRLETKLVERGMSINKADRASFRAKLKGDFYPRWKKQIGTKAWRLLEEGAGRIG
;
A
#
# COMPACT_ATOMS: atom_id res chain seq x y z
N MET A 1 87.44 -30.72 -39.81
CA MET A 1 87.34 -30.61 -38.35
C MET A 1 85.82 -30.38 -38.04
N LEU A 2 85.27 -31.28 -37.39
CA LEU A 2 83.81 -31.43 -37.18
C LEU A 2 83.34 -30.56 -35.99
N HIS A 3 82.39 -29.68 -36.21
CA HIS A 3 81.69 -29.03 -35.12
C HIS A 3 80.20 -29.50 -35.07
N ARG A 4 79.80 -30.16 -33.95
CA ARG A 4 78.46 -30.60 -33.67
C ARG A 4 77.72 -29.48 -32.96
N PRO A 5 76.42 -29.16 -33.29
CA PRO A 5 75.65 -28.24 -32.53
C PRO A 5 74.87 -28.96 -31.37
N SER A 6 74.78 -28.27 -30.25
CA SER A 6 74.14 -28.68 -29.04
C SER A 6 72.61 -28.58 -29.16
N ARG A 7 71.87 -29.63 -28.69
CA ARG A 7 70.43 -29.68 -28.56
C ARG A 7 69.98 -28.85 -27.32
N ARG A 8 69.28 -27.78 -27.55
CA ARG A 8 68.43 -27.14 -26.48
C ARG A 8 67.05 -27.70 -26.53
N ALA A 9 66.64 -28.33 -25.45
CA ALA A 9 65.28 -28.82 -25.24
C ALA A 9 64.37 -27.62 -24.95
N LEU A 10 63.30 -27.45 -25.76
CA LEU A 10 62.14 -26.55 -25.49
C LEU A 10 61.16 -27.30 -24.66
N LEU A 11 60.95 -26.91 -23.39
CA LEU A 11 59.82 -27.29 -22.54
C LEU A 11 58.63 -26.41 -22.97
N ALA A 12 57.69 -27.04 -23.68
CA ALA A 12 56.40 -26.44 -23.96
C ALA A 12 55.49 -26.61 -22.70
N GLY A 13 55.33 -25.53 -21.95
CA GLY A 13 54.33 -25.46 -20.88
C GLY A 13 52.93 -25.35 -21.45
N ALA A 14 52.16 -26.43 -21.37
CA ALA A 14 50.74 -26.38 -21.67
C ALA A 14 49.98 -25.68 -20.52
N GLY A 15 49.73 -24.39 -20.69
CA GLY A 15 48.81 -23.65 -19.79
C GLY A 15 47.38 -24.11 -20.01
N ILE A 16 46.84 -24.87 -19.06
CA ILE A 16 45.40 -25.17 -18.99
C ILE A 16 44.70 -23.90 -18.56
N SER A 17 44.15 -23.14 -19.51
CA SER A 17 43.20 -22.06 -19.24
C SER A 17 41.88 -22.68 -18.79
N LEU A 18 41.65 -22.71 -17.48
CA LEU A 18 40.33 -22.97 -16.93
C LEU A 18 39.39 -21.81 -17.32
N PHE A 19 38.70 -21.95 -18.43
CA PHE A 19 37.54 -21.15 -18.71
C PHE A 19 36.50 -21.47 -17.62
N ALA A 20 36.34 -20.57 -16.64
CA ALA A 20 35.20 -20.58 -15.78
C ALA A 20 33.94 -20.40 -16.66
N MET A 21 33.28 -21.50 -16.99
CA MET A 21 31.94 -21.47 -17.59
C MET A 21 31.03 -20.85 -16.54
N GLY A 22 30.86 -19.53 -16.63
CA GLY A 22 29.78 -18.85 -15.92
C GLY A 22 28.51 -19.55 -16.30
N THR A 23 27.80 -20.10 -15.29
CA THR A 23 26.48 -20.67 -15.51
C THR A 23 25.63 -19.63 -16.25
N PRO A 24 25.05 -19.94 -17.41
CA PRO A 24 24.21 -19.00 -18.11
C PRO A 24 23.09 -18.57 -17.15
N ARG A 25 23.07 -17.29 -16.80
CA ARG A 25 22.00 -16.71 -15.99
C ARG A 25 20.73 -16.90 -16.78
N ALA A 26 19.84 -17.78 -16.30
CA ALA A 26 18.57 -18.02 -16.96
C ALA A 26 17.89 -16.67 -17.20
N GLN A 27 17.74 -16.31 -18.47
CA GLN A 27 17.09 -15.05 -18.83
C GLN A 27 15.66 -15.12 -18.36
N ALA A 28 15.19 -14.09 -17.63
CA ALA A 28 13.80 -14.05 -17.19
C ALA A 28 12.88 -14.02 -18.41
N ASN A 29 11.95 -14.96 -18.49
CA ASN A 29 10.98 -15.01 -19.56
C ASN A 29 9.93 -13.91 -19.43
N TRP A 30 9.71 -13.43 -18.19
CA TRP A 30 8.71 -12.43 -17.83
C TRP A 30 9.39 -11.31 -17.04
N GLN A 31 9.34 -10.10 -17.59
CA GLN A 31 9.75 -8.88 -16.91
C GLN A 31 8.50 -8.10 -16.50
N ALA A 32 8.52 -7.53 -15.29
CA ALA A 32 7.37 -6.80 -14.78
C ALA A 32 7.78 -5.63 -13.87
N LYS A 33 6.86 -4.72 -13.69
CA LYS A 33 6.98 -3.56 -12.79
C LYS A 33 5.97 -3.69 -11.67
N GLN A 34 6.41 -3.39 -10.45
CA GLN A 34 5.57 -3.22 -9.27
C GLN A 34 5.65 -1.77 -8.81
N TYR A 35 4.53 -1.05 -8.83
CA TYR A 35 4.46 0.29 -8.25
C TYR A 35 3.93 0.27 -6.82
N VAL A 36 4.40 1.22 -6.02
CA VAL A 36 3.94 1.51 -4.66
C VAL A 36 4.19 2.98 -4.35
N ASN A 37 3.21 3.66 -3.75
CA ASN A 37 3.34 5.09 -3.43
C ASN A 37 4.20 5.38 -2.19
N GLN A 38 4.68 4.34 -1.49
CA GLN A 38 5.49 4.48 -0.29
C GLN A 38 6.99 4.64 -0.63
N PRO A 39 7.75 5.36 0.22
CA PRO A 39 9.19 5.53 0.02
C PRO A 39 9.98 4.25 0.30
N VAL A 40 11.22 4.23 -0.17
CA VAL A 40 12.21 3.21 0.21
C VAL A 40 12.33 3.12 1.72
N GLY A 41 12.44 1.90 2.25
CA GLY A 41 12.55 1.63 3.68
C GLY A 41 11.23 1.66 4.45
N SER A 42 10.10 1.97 3.81
CA SER A 42 8.78 1.76 4.43
C SER A 42 8.50 0.26 4.58
N PRO A 43 7.71 -0.16 5.60
CA PRO A 43 7.39 -1.57 5.78
C PRO A 43 6.75 -2.23 4.55
N LEU A 44 5.92 -1.49 3.82
CA LEU A 44 5.29 -1.98 2.59
C LEU A 44 6.31 -2.16 1.45
N PHE A 45 7.17 -1.16 1.22
CA PHE A 45 8.20 -1.26 0.18
C PHE A 45 9.14 -2.44 0.43
N THR A 46 9.58 -2.62 1.68
CA THR A 46 10.44 -3.75 2.08
C THR A 46 9.75 -5.09 1.82
N ALA A 47 8.48 -5.24 2.25
CA ALA A 47 7.73 -6.47 2.01
C ALA A 47 7.57 -6.80 0.52
N LEU A 48 7.28 -5.81 -0.33
CA LEU A 48 7.19 -6.01 -1.78
C LEU A 48 8.54 -6.43 -2.39
N THR A 49 9.63 -5.81 -1.94
CA THR A 49 10.99 -6.17 -2.39
C THR A 49 11.32 -7.61 -2.01
N ASP A 50 11.00 -8.03 -0.79
CA ASP A 50 11.25 -9.39 -0.28
C ASP A 50 10.41 -10.44 -1.04
N ILE A 51 9.14 -10.12 -1.35
CA ILE A 51 8.28 -10.97 -2.18
C ILE A 51 8.95 -11.24 -3.51
N TRP A 52 9.34 -10.18 -4.22
CA TRP A 52 9.87 -10.34 -5.58
C TRP A 52 11.25 -10.95 -5.61
N ALA A 53 12.08 -10.71 -4.60
CA ALA A 53 13.35 -11.41 -4.44
C ALA A 53 13.14 -12.93 -4.25
N ALA A 54 12.20 -13.33 -3.40
CA ALA A 54 11.85 -14.72 -3.16
C ALA A 54 11.24 -15.39 -4.42
N VAL A 55 10.34 -14.69 -5.11
CA VAL A 55 9.74 -15.16 -6.36
C VAL A 55 10.81 -15.37 -7.43
N ARG A 56 11.70 -14.40 -7.64
CA ARG A 56 12.81 -14.53 -8.60
C ARG A 56 13.67 -15.75 -8.31
N MET A 57 14.04 -15.95 -7.06
CA MET A 57 14.83 -17.12 -6.64
C MET A 57 14.09 -18.43 -6.91
N GLN A 58 12.83 -18.56 -6.49
CA GLN A 58 12.03 -19.78 -6.61
C GLN A 58 11.64 -20.09 -8.05
N THR A 59 11.46 -19.08 -8.89
CA THR A 59 11.21 -19.25 -10.33
C THR A 59 12.50 -19.45 -11.14
N LYS A 60 13.67 -19.47 -10.50
CA LYS A 60 15.00 -19.51 -11.16
C LYS A 60 15.17 -18.38 -12.19
N GLY A 61 14.63 -17.20 -11.90
CA GLY A 61 14.70 -16.01 -12.74
C GLY A 61 13.69 -16.00 -13.90
N ARG A 62 12.74 -16.91 -13.99
CA ARG A 62 11.70 -16.87 -15.04
C ARG A 62 10.73 -15.71 -14.89
N LEU A 63 10.51 -15.22 -13.68
CA LEU A 63 9.81 -13.97 -13.43
C LEU A 63 10.74 -13.03 -12.66
N ASP A 64 10.98 -11.85 -13.21
CA ASP A 64 11.80 -10.79 -12.61
C ASP A 64 10.99 -9.50 -12.54
N VAL A 65 10.74 -9.01 -11.32
CA VAL A 65 9.90 -7.83 -11.06
C VAL A 65 10.71 -6.76 -10.37
N THR A 66 10.70 -5.56 -10.94
CA THR A 66 11.32 -4.39 -10.34
C THR A 66 10.30 -3.60 -9.53
N VAL A 67 10.59 -3.31 -8.26
CA VAL A 67 9.76 -2.50 -7.38
C VAL A 67 10.15 -1.04 -7.48
N TYR A 68 9.21 -0.18 -7.80
CA TYR A 68 9.39 1.26 -7.93
C TYR A 68 8.71 1.98 -6.77
N PRO A 69 9.48 2.63 -5.88
CA PRO A 69 8.91 3.45 -4.80
C PRO A 69 8.28 4.72 -5.36
N GLN A 70 7.41 5.33 -4.57
CA GLN A 70 6.74 6.61 -4.89
C GLN A 70 6.12 6.63 -6.30
N ASN A 71 5.61 5.46 -6.74
CA ASN A 71 5.06 5.24 -8.08
C ASN A 71 6.01 5.70 -9.20
N ASN A 72 7.33 5.52 -8.99
CA ASN A 72 8.37 5.97 -9.94
C ASN A 72 8.27 7.47 -10.27
N ASN A 73 7.85 8.30 -9.32
CA ASN A 73 7.57 9.73 -9.49
C ASN A 73 6.61 10.06 -10.64
N LEU A 74 5.71 9.13 -10.97
CA LEU A 74 4.73 9.29 -12.04
C LEU A 74 3.87 10.54 -11.79
N PRO A 75 3.76 11.49 -12.74
CA PRO A 75 2.80 12.58 -12.66
C PRO A 75 1.38 12.06 -12.50
N GLY A 76 0.62 12.60 -11.54
CA GLY A 76 -0.70 12.09 -11.17
C GLY A 76 -0.69 10.87 -10.25
N SER A 77 0.50 10.33 -9.90
CA SER A 77 0.73 9.29 -8.87
C SER A 77 -0.29 8.12 -8.91
N ASP A 78 -1.04 7.87 -7.82
CA ASP A 78 -1.92 6.69 -7.69
C ASP A 78 -3.01 6.60 -8.78
N PRO A 79 -3.77 7.67 -9.10
CA PRO A 79 -4.75 7.61 -10.19
C PRO A 79 -4.13 7.31 -11.56
N ALA A 80 -2.95 7.88 -11.86
CA ALA A 80 -2.25 7.61 -13.10
C ALA A 80 -1.70 6.17 -13.14
N ALA A 81 -1.12 5.68 -12.05
CA ALA A 81 -0.63 4.31 -11.93
C ALA A 81 -1.76 3.29 -12.08
N LEU A 82 -2.95 3.56 -11.52
CA LEU A 82 -4.12 2.70 -11.69
C LEU A 82 -4.55 2.62 -13.16
N LYS A 83 -4.53 3.74 -13.89
CA LYS A 83 -4.80 3.75 -15.34
C LYS A 83 -3.78 2.93 -16.13
N LEU A 84 -2.48 3.02 -15.80
CA LEU A 84 -1.45 2.19 -16.43
C LEU A 84 -1.69 0.70 -16.15
N LEU A 85 -2.08 0.34 -14.92
CA LEU A 85 -2.44 -1.04 -14.59
C LEU A 85 -3.62 -1.53 -15.44
N GLN A 86 -4.69 -0.75 -15.55
CA GLN A 86 -5.86 -1.09 -16.35
C GLN A 86 -5.53 -1.23 -17.86
N ALA A 87 -4.64 -0.37 -18.38
CA ALA A 87 -4.16 -0.42 -19.76
C ALA A 87 -3.21 -1.60 -20.04
N GLY A 88 -2.65 -2.24 -18.99
CA GLY A 88 -1.64 -3.29 -19.12
C GLY A 88 -0.22 -2.77 -19.35
N GLU A 89 0.03 -1.51 -19.05
CA GLU A 89 1.34 -0.86 -19.09
C GLU A 89 2.10 -0.94 -17.75
N LEU A 90 1.39 -1.35 -16.71
CA LEU A 90 1.88 -1.69 -15.39
C LEU A 90 1.34 -3.07 -15.01
N GLU A 91 2.21 -3.98 -14.58
CA GLU A 91 1.85 -5.35 -14.29
C GLU A 91 1.30 -5.52 -12.87
N PHE A 92 1.96 -4.90 -11.87
CA PHE A 92 1.60 -5.01 -10.45
C PHE A 92 1.55 -3.66 -9.76
N PHE A 93 0.63 -3.53 -8.81
CA PHE A 93 0.47 -2.33 -8.01
C PHE A 93 0.05 -2.68 -6.58
N ALA A 94 0.54 -1.92 -5.59
CA ALA A 94 0.05 -1.96 -4.22
C ALA A 94 -0.75 -0.69 -3.93
N LEU A 95 -2.09 -0.81 -3.84
CA LEU A 95 -2.99 0.34 -3.79
C LEU A 95 -4.03 0.21 -2.67
N MET A 96 -4.32 1.33 -1.98
CA MET A 96 -5.40 1.39 -0.98
C MET A 96 -6.77 1.16 -1.61
N GLY A 97 -7.67 0.47 -0.86
CA GLY A 97 -9.03 0.20 -1.29
C GLY A 97 -9.81 1.45 -1.69
N GLY A 98 -9.76 2.52 -0.90
CA GLY A 98 -10.44 3.78 -1.20
C GLY A 98 -9.86 4.58 -2.39
N LEU A 99 -8.73 4.15 -2.99
CA LEU A 99 -8.22 4.66 -4.26
C LEU A 99 -8.52 3.68 -5.40
N LEU A 100 -8.50 2.38 -5.10
CA LEU A 100 -8.89 1.33 -6.04
C LEU A 100 -10.39 1.42 -6.39
N SER A 101 -11.19 2.02 -5.53
CA SER A 101 -12.63 2.25 -5.74
C SER A 101 -12.94 3.09 -6.98
N ALA A 102 -11.99 3.89 -7.46
CA ALA A 102 -12.12 4.59 -8.76
C ALA A 102 -12.31 3.63 -9.94
N ALA A 103 -11.80 2.40 -9.84
CA ALA A 103 -12.00 1.33 -10.82
C ALA A 103 -13.05 0.30 -10.36
N VAL A 104 -13.14 0.04 -9.06
CA VAL A 104 -13.98 -1.02 -8.46
C VAL A 104 -14.74 -0.44 -7.25
N PRO A 105 -15.95 0.13 -7.44
CA PRO A 105 -16.66 0.89 -6.39
C PRO A 105 -16.82 0.13 -5.06
N ALA A 106 -17.01 -1.20 -5.09
CA ALA A 106 -17.11 -2.02 -3.90
C ALA A 106 -15.88 -1.93 -2.96
N MET A 107 -14.71 -1.55 -3.47
CA MET A 107 -13.48 -1.43 -2.69
C MET A 107 -13.51 -0.29 -1.65
N ASP A 108 -14.41 0.67 -1.78
CA ASP A 108 -14.64 1.69 -0.75
C ASP A 108 -15.05 1.10 0.60
N VAL A 109 -15.60 -0.12 0.61
CA VAL A 109 -15.96 -0.81 1.86
C VAL A 109 -14.78 -0.95 2.83
N GLN A 110 -13.56 -1.07 2.33
CA GLN A 110 -12.35 -1.19 3.15
C GLN A 110 -12.01 0.10 3.91
N GLY A 111 -12.40 1.25 3.40
CA GLY A 111 -12.18 2.57 4.02
C GLY A 111 -13.43 3.19 4.62
N LEU A 112 -14.53 2.46 4.77
CA LEU A 112 -15.78 3.04 5.30
C LEU A 112 -15.56 3.55 6.72
N PRO A 113 -15.86 4.84 6.99
CA PRO A 113 -15.62 5.44 8.30
C PRO A 113 -16.28 4.67 9.45
N PHE A 114 -15.51 4.45 10.52
CA PHE A 114 -15.92 3.76 11.74
C PHE A 114 -16.53 2.37 11.56
N ALA A 115 -16.32 1.73 10.41
CA ALA A 115 -16.84 0.40 10.14
C ALA A 115 -16.10 -0.71 10.90
N PHE A 116 -14.81 -0.50 11.18
CA PHE A 116 -13.98 -1.49 11.85
C PHE A 116 -13.59 -1.05 13.26
N HIS A 117 -13.54 -2.01 14.19
CA HIS A 117 -13.19 -1.77 15.60
C HIS A 117 -11.82 -2.32 15.97
N SER A 118 -11.25 -3.19 15.15
CA SER A 118 -9.92 -3.76 15.37
C SER A 118 -9.30 -4.25 14.06
N ILE A 119 -7.99 -4.32 14.03
CA ILE A 119 -7.21 -4.88 12.91
C ILE A 119 -7.55 -6.36 12.70
N LYS A 120 -7.74 -7.11 13.77
CA LYS A 120 -8.15 -8.52 13.71
C LYS A 120 -9.48 -8.69 12.96
N GLN A 121 -10.44 -7.80 13.19
CA GLN A 121 -11.72 -7.80 12.49
C GLN A 121 -11.55 -7.51 10.99
N VAL A 122 -10.68 -6.55 10.63
CA VAL A 122 -10.38 -6.26 9.21
C VAL A 122 -9.87 -7.49 8.50
N TYR A 123 -8.89 -8.19 9.10
CA TYR A 123 -8.32 -9.38 8.47
C TYR A 123 -9.32 -10.52 8.35
N ALA A 124 -10.11 -10.76 9.41
CA ALA A 124 -11.15 -11.79 9.38
C ALA A 124 -12.19 -11.55 8.27
N LEU A 125 -12.53 -10.29 8.00
CA LEU A 125 -13.45 -9.91 6.92
C LEU A 125 -12.80 -10.02 5.54
N ASP A 126 -11.55 -9.57 5.40
CA ASP A 126 -10.84 -9.60 4.11
C ASP A 126 -10.43 -11.04 3.72
N ASP A 127 -10.00 -11.84 4.67
CA ASP A 127 -9.69 -13.26 4.43
C ASP A 127 -10.97 -14.13 4.35
N GLY A 128 -12.15 -13.53 4.58
CA GLY A 128 -13.46 -14.14 4.62
C GLY A 128 -14.34 -13.93 3.37
N PRO A 129 -15.67 -14.03 3.53
CA PRO A 129 -16.62 -13.85 2.43
C PRO A 129 -16.57 -12.48 1.77
N LEU A 130 -16.30 -11.42 2.53
CA LEU A 130 -16.16 -10.06 1.99
C LEU A 130 -14.97 -9.98 1.03
N GLY A 131 -13.79 -10.44 1.44
CA GLY A 131 -12.61 -10.42 0.58
C GLY A 131 -12.80 -11.23 -0.70
N ARG A 132 -13.38 -12.44 -0.63
CA ARG A 132 -13.71 -13.22 -1.83
C ARG A 132 -14.67 -12.49 -2.78
N TYR A 133 -15.63 -11.75 -2.22
CA TYR A 133 -16.51 -10.94 -3.03
C TYR A 133 -15.74 -9.79 -3.71
N LEU A 134 -14.86 -9.09 -2.98
CA LEU A 134 -14.00 -8.03 -3.54
C LEU A 134 -13.05 -8.57 -4.62
N ASP A 135 -12.51 -9.77 -4.47
CA ASP A 135 -11.70 -10.45 -5.49
C ASP A 135 -12.51 -10.66 -6.79
N SER A 136 -13.79 -11.06 -6.65
CA SER A 136 -14.69 -11.24 -7.80
C SER A 136 -15.01 -9.91 -8.50
N GLU A 137 -15.25 -8.84 -7.72
CA GLU A 137 -15.48 -7.50 -8.26
C GLU A 137 -14.25 -6.96 -9.00
N CYS A 138 -13.05 -7.07 -8.40
CA CYS A 138 -11.80 -6.71 -9.06
C CYS A 138 -11.63 -7.48 -10.37
N THR A 139 -11.90 -8.79 -10.36
CA THR A 139 -11.82 -9.66 -11.55
C THR A 139 -12.77 -9.19 -12.65
N ALA A 140 -14.00 -8.81 -12.31
CA ALA A 140 -14.98 -8.28 -13.26
C ALA A 140 -14.52 -6.97 -13.92
N HIS A 141 -13.67 -6.19 -13.23
CA HIS A 141 -13.11 -4.93 -13.71
C HIS A 141 -11.69 -5.06 -14.32
N GLY A 142 -11.28 -6.27 -14.68
CA GLY A 142 -9.98 -6.49 -15.36
C GLY A 142 -8.76 -6.42 -14.42
N ILE A 143 -8.96 -6.50 -13.12
CA ILE A 143 -7.93 -6.47 -12.10
C ILE A 143 -7.90 -7.83 -11.38
N HIS A 144 -6.72 -8.40 -11.21
CA HIS A 144 -6.52 -9.53 -10.31
C HIS A 144 -6.07 -9.00 -8.95
N ARG A 145 -6.87 -9.19 -7.91
CA ARG A 145 -6.50 -8.94 -6.53
C ARG A 145 -6.01 -10.24 -5.90
N MET A 146 -4.83 -10.22 -5.28
CA MET A 146 -4.29 -11.39 -4.58
C MET A 146 -5.14 -11.70 -3.35
N SER A 147 -5.65 -12.93 -3.24
CA SER A 147 -6.65 -13.31 -2.22
C SER A 147 -6.17 -13.11 -0.77
N HIS A 148 -4.87 -13.24 -0.51
CA HIS A 148 -4.26 -12.94 0.80
C HIS A 148 -3.24 -11.80 0.64
N GLY A 149 -3.61 -10.78 -0.15
CA GLY A 149 -2.73 -9.70 -0.58
C GLY A 149 -3.01 -8.36 0.09
N LEU A 150 -3.68 -8.33 1.24
CA LEU A 150 -3.99 -7.09 1.95
C LEU A 150 -2.92 -6.80 3.00
N PHE A 151 -2.03 -5.86 2.69
CA PHE A 151 -1.03 -5.33 3.62
C PHE A 151 -1.63 -4.35 4.60
N GLN A 152 -1.08 -4.31 5.82
CA GLN A 152 -1.47 -3.35 6.83
C GLN A 152 -0.86 -1.98 6.58
N ASN A 153 -1.69 -0.95 6.81
CA ASN A 153 -1.22 0.42 7.04
C ASN A 153 -1.64 0.88 8.46
N GLY A 154 -2.91 0.72 8.81
CA GLY A 154 -3.44 0.96 10.15
C GLY A 154 -4.68 1.84 10.17
N PHE A 155 -5.15 2.15 11.39
CA PHE A 155 -6.20 3.15 11.61
C PHE A 155 -5.66 4.55 11.41
N ARG A 156 -6.44 5.39 10.74
CA ARG A 156 -6.07 6.75 10.37
C ARG A 156 -6.41 7.72 11.49
N GLN A 157 -5.46 8.62 11.75
CA GLN A 157 -5.50 9.63 12.79
C GLN A 157 -5.42 11.03 12.18
N MET A 158 -5.96 12.03 12.84
CA MET A 158 -5.73 13.42 12.43
C MET A 158 -4.32 13.85 12.81
N ASN A 159 -3.62 14.50 11.90
CA ASN A 159 -2.28 15.01 12.12
C ASN A 159 -2.23 16.47 11.69
N MET A 160 -2.10 17.40 12.66
CA MET A 160 -2.38 18.82 12.50
C MET A 160 -1.13 19.68 12.79
N ARG A 161 -1.01 20.80 12.09
CA ARG A 161 0.11 21.75 12.25
C ARG A 161 0.01 22.54 13.55
N GLU A 162 -1.09 23.24 13.76
CA GLU A 162 -1.19 24.29 14.80
C GLU A 162 -2.28 24.01 15.85
N LYS A 163 -3.21 23.08 15.60
CA LYS A 163 -4.37 22.88 16.45
C LYS A 163 -4.69 21.41 16.64
N ALA A 164 -4.79 20.96 17.88
CA ALA A 164 -5.30 19.61 18.19
C ALA A 164 -6.81 19.52 17.92
N ILE A 165 -7.26 18.33 17.52
CA ILE A 165 -8.68 18.02 17.26
C ILE A 165 -9.18 17.18 18.43
N TYR A 166 -10.06 17.72 19.25
CA TYR A 166 -10.70 17.02 20.37
C TYR A 166 -12.09 16.50 20.01
N LYS A 167 -12.82 17.23 19.17
CA LYS A 167 -14.18 16.89 18.73
C LYS A 167 -14.40 17.35 17.28
N VAL A 168 -15.50 16.93 16.67
CA VAL A 168 -15.78 17.17 15.26
C VAL A 168 -15.83 18.67 14.91
N GLU A 169 -16.34 19.53 15.83
CA GLU A 169 -16.44 20.98 15.61
C GLU A 169 -15.07 21.64 15.41
N ASP A 170 -14.00 21.03 15.91
CA ASP A 170 -12.64 21.53 15.74
C ASP A 170 -12.15 21.44 14.29
N LEU A 171 -12.81 20.66 13.45
CA LEU A 171 -12.52 20.54 12.02
C LEU A 171 -13.14 21.66 11.17
N ALA A 172 -14.07 22.45 11.73
CA ALA A 172 -14.78 23.47 10.95
C ALA A 172 -13.80 24.44 10.26
N GLY A 173 -13.88 24.50 8.91
CA GLY A 173 -13.04 25.35 8.06
C GLY A 173 -11.57 24.94 7.96
N GLN A 174 -11.15 23.83 8.59
CA GLN A 174 -9.76 23.36 8.48
C GLN A 174 -9.51 22.75 7.10
N LYS A 175 -8.43 23.14 6.44
CA LYS A 175 -7.96 22.57 5.19
C LYS A 175 -7.22 21.27 5.46
N ILE A 176 -7.89 20.14 5.20
CA ILE A 176 -7.34 18.81 5.47
C ILE A 176 -6.90 18.17 4.16
N ARG A 177 -5.60 17.87 4.05
CA ARG A 177 -5.14 17.07 2.93
C ARG A 177 -5.69 15.65 3.02
N VAL A 178 -6.24 15.17 1.93
CA VAL A 178 -6.73 13.81 1.77
C VAL A 178 -6.12 13.14 0.52
N PRO A 179 -6.07 11.80 0.45
CA PRO A 179 -5.81 11.08 -0.79
C PRO A 179 -6.88 11.40 -1.85
N ASP A 180 -6.60 11.13 -3.12
CA ASP A 180 -7.53 11.40 -4.22
C ASP A 180 -8.63 10.34 -4.34
N GLY A 181 -9.45 10.18 -3.31
CA GLY A 181 -10.60 9.31 -3.24
C GLY A 181 -11.87 10.07 -2.83
N GLU A 182 -13.00 9.74 -3.44
CA GLU A 182 -14.25 10.50 -3.19
C GLU A 182 -14.75 10.32 -1.75
N MET A 183 -14.64 9.12 -1.19
CA MET A 183 -15.04 8.89 0.21
C MET A 183 -14.26 9.78 1.19
N PHE A 184 -12.97 9.98 0.97
CA PHE A 184 -12.16 10.86 1.83
C PHE A 184 -12.64 12.31 1.74
N ARG A 185 -12.92 12.81 0.52
CA ARG A 185 -13.44 14.17 0.32
C ARG A 185 -14.83 14.33 0.95
N ASP A 186 -15.74 13.40 0.69
CA ASP A 186 -17.11 13.45 1.22
C ASP A 186 -17.14 13.34 2.75
N PHE A 187 -16.32 12.49 3.33
CA PHE A 187 -16.17 12.35 4.78
C PHE A 187 -15.79 13.68 5.43
N PHE A 188 -14.73 14.32 4.97
CA PHE A 188 -14.27 15.57 5.56
C PHE A 188 -15.19 16.75 5.30
N ARG A 189 -15.86 16.82 4.14
CA ARG A 189 -16.95 17.81 3.91
C ARG A 189 -18.11 17.60 4.87
N THR A 190 -18.52 16.36 5.09
CA THR A 190 -19.61 16.03 6.04
C THR A 190 -19.25 16.44 7.46
N LEU A 191 -17.96 16.39 7.82
CA LEU A 191 -17.48 16.85 9.13
C LEU A 191 -17.26 18.38 9.22
N GLY A 192 -17.49 19.12 8.14
CA GLY A 192 -17.32 20.58 8.09
C GLY A 192 -15.92 21.09 7.79
N ALA A 193 -15.00 20.21 7.40
CA ALA A 193 -13.65 20.58 6.94
C ALA A 193 -13.62 20.90 5.44
N GLU A 194 -12.52 21.47 4.97
CA GLU A 194 -12.19 21.72 3.57
C GLU A 194 -11.19 20.65 3.08
N PRO A 195 -11.60 19.56 2.42
CA PRO A 195 -10.68 18.54 1.93
C PRO A 195 -9.91 19.03 0.72
N VAL A 196 -8.60 18.88 0.75
CA VAL A 196 -7.67 19.19 -0.34
C VAL A 196 -7.01 17.90 -0.83
N SER A 197 -7.38 17.44 -2.02
CA SER A 197 -6.78 16.24 -2.62
C SER A 197 -5.37 16.53 -3.12
N LEU A 198 -4.38 15.82 -2.56
CA LEU A 198 -2.99 15.89 -2.97
C LEU A 198 -2.35 14.50 -2.88
N ASN A 199 -1.42 14.21 -3.79
CA ASN A 199 -0.59 13.01 -3.70
C ASN A 199 0.27 13.02 -2.43
N ILE A 200 0.59 11.83 -1.92
CA ILE A 200 1.41 11.67 -0.72
C ILE A 200 2.79 12.35 -0.88
N ASN A 201 3.37 12.34 -2.07
CA ASN A 201 4.66 12.97 -2.36
C ASN A 201 4.64 14.51 -2.24
N GLN A 202 3.47 15.12 -2.31
CA GLN A 202 3.28 16.58 -2.17
C GLN A 202 2.95 16.99 -0.74
N LEU A 203 2.61 16.02 0.12
CA LEU A 203 2.06 16.27 1.45
C LEU A 203 3.02 17.03 2.36
N TYR A 204 4.28 16.59 2.44
CA TYR A 204 5.27 17.26 3.31
C TYR A 204 5.43 18.73 2.93
N GLY A 205 5.60 19.04 1.64
CA GLY A 205 5.69 20.40 1.13
C GLY A 205 4.45 21.23 1.42
N ALA A 206 3.26 20.65 1.19
CA ALA A 206 1.98 21.33 1.44
C ALA A 206 1.78 21.70 2.92
N LEU A 207 2.18 20.82 3.84
CA LEU A 207 2.17 21.09 5.28
C LEU A 207 3.20 22.16 5.65
N LYS A 208 4.43 22.02 5.16
CA LYS A 208 5.51 22.99 5.44
C LYS A 208 5.16 24.40 4.99
N GLU A 209 4.58 24.54 3.81
CA GLU A 209 4.18 25.83 3.22
C GLU A 209 2.85 26.38 3.78
N GLY A 210 2.13 25.61 4.60
CA GLY A 210 0.82 26.02 5.14
C GLY A 210 -0.30 26.03 4.11
N ARG A 211 -0.18 25.29 3.01
CA ARG A 211 -1.26 25.13 2.02
C ARG A 211 -2.42 24.30 2.57
N VAL A 212 -2.14 23.46 3.56
CA VAL A 212 -3.12 22.69 4.34
C VAL A 212 -2.81 22.82 5.83
N ASP A 213 -3.84 22.75 6.67
CA ASP A 213 -3.74 22.86 8.13
C ASP A 213 -3.38 21.53 8.79
N GLY A 214 -3.70 20.45 8.10
CA GLY A 214 -3.44 19.09 8.57
C GLY A 214 -3.65 18.05 7.49
N GLN A 215 -3.54 16.81 7.93
CA GLN A 215 -3.77 15.62 7.11
C GLN A 215 -4.29 14.46 7.99
N GLU A 216 -4.66 13.35 7.39
CA GLU A 216 -5.10 12.16 8.08
C GLU A 216 -4.41 10.93 7.50
N ASN A 217 -3.79 10.13 8.36
CA ASN A 217 -3.09 8.88 8.01
C ASN A 217 -2.80 8.06 9.27
N PRO A 218 -2.47 6.78 9.12
CA PRO A 218 -1.91 6.00 10.22
C PRO A 218 -0.57 6.57 10.72
N LEU A 219 -0.23 6.25 11.97
CA LEU A 219 1.00 6.74 12.61
C LEU A 219 2.28 6.34 11.84
N VAL A 220 2.28 5.17 11.22
CA VAL A 220 3.40 4.73 10.38
C VAL A 220 3.71 5.70 9.24
N ILE A 221 2.70 6.36 8.69
CA ILE A 221 2.88 7.37 7.63
C ILE A 221 3.46 8.67 8.19
N ALA A 222 3.03 9.08 9.39
CA ALA A 222 3.60 10.24 10.08
C ALA A 222 5.12 10.05 10.32
N GLU A 223 5.54 8.85 10.69
CA GLU A 223 6.95 8.53 10.89
C GLU A 223 7.72 8.40 9.56
N THR A 224 7.25 7.56 8.62
CA THR A 224 7.99 7.27 7.39
C THR A 224 8.12 8.45 6.44
N ASN A 225 7.14 9.37 6.46
CA ASN A 225 7.16 10.62 5.69
C ASN A 225 7.64 11.82 6.51
N LYS A 226 8.18 11.60 7.71
CA LYS A 226 8.73 12.64 8.61
C LYS A 226 7.76 13.79 8.87
N LEU A 227 6.46 13.51 8.96
CA LEU A 227 5.46 14.56 9.12
C LEU A 227 5.56 15.27 10.47
N TYR A 228 6.22 14.67 11.47
CA TYR A 228 6.56 15.25 12.76
C TYR A 228 7.46 16.50 12.64
N GLU A 229 8.14 16.69 11.51
CA GLU A 229 8.94 17.91 11.27
C GLU A 229 8.07 19.13 10.88
N VAL A 230 6.85 18.90 10.40
CA VAL A 230 5.97 19.92 9.82
C VAL A 230 4.56 19.96 10.45
N THR A 231 4.32 19.11 11.44
CA THR A 231 3.07 19.06 12.24
C THR A 231 3.41 18.94 13.72
N LYS A 232 2.49 19.33 14.60
CA LYS A 232 2.70 19.33 16.06
C LYS A 232 1.74 18.39 16.81
N TYR A 233 0.57 18.12 16.25
CA TYR A 233 -0.51 17.44 16.96
C TYR A 233 -0.95 16.19 16.24
N ILE A 234 -1.13 15.10 16.96
CA ILE A 234 -1.83 13.91 16.52
C ILE A 234 -3.06 13.71 17.40
N SER A 235 -4.24 13.70 16.79
CA SER A 235 -5.48 13.39 17.49
C SER A 235 -5.97 12.02 17.07
N MET A 236 -6.07 11.12 18.07
CA MET A 236 -6.40 9.71 17.88
C MET A 236 -7.90 9.56 17.64
N THR A 237 -8.27 9.58 16.38
CA THR A 237 -9.65 9.51 15.90
C THR A 237 -10.07 8.13 15.45
N ASP A 238 -9.15 7.28 14.99
CA ASP A 238 -9.40 5.95 14.40
C ASP A 238 -10.61 5.96 13.45
N HIS A 239 -10.74 7.01 12.66
CA HIS A 239 -11.95 7.28 11.89
C HIS A 239 -12.11 6.37 10.67
N MET A 240 -11.01 5.86 10.13
CA MET A 240 -10.98 4.91 9.02
C MET A 240 -9.84 3.92 9.23
N TRP A 241 -10.01 2.70 8.73
CA TRP A 241 -8.87 1.81 8.53
C TRP A 241 -8.36 1.94 7.09
N SER A 242 -7.09 1.71 6.87
CA SER A 242 -6.52 1.61 5.54
C SER A 242 -5.45 0.53 5.45
N GLY A 243 -5.41 -0.13 4.32
CA GLY A 243 -4.39 -1.10 3.94
C GLY A 243 -4.15 -1.05 2.44
N PHE A 244 -3.15 -1.77 1.97
CA PHE A 244 -2.79 -1.81 0.56
C PHE A 244 -3.10 -3.17 -0.03
N ASN A 245 -3.88 -3.21 -1.09
CA ASN A 245 -4.17 -4.42 -1.83
C ASN A 245 -3.06 -4.69 -2.85
N MET A 246 -2.52 -5.90 -2.86
CA MET A 246 -1.68 -6.38 -3.95
C MET A 246 -2.55 -6.70 -5.14
N ILE A 247 -2.40 -5.95 -6.22
CA ILE A 247 -3.18 -6.11 -7.45
C ILE A 247 -2.28 -6.28 -8.67
N ALA A 248 -2.80 -6.94 -9.69
CA ALA A 248 -2.16 -7.12 -10.97
C ALA A 248 -3.11 -6.81 -12.13
N ASN A 249 -2.57 -6.42 -13.28
CA ASN A 249 -3.34 -6.45 -14.52
C ASN A 249 -3.81 -7.89 -14.78
N ARG A 250 -5.12 -8.09 -14.94
CA ARG A 250 -5.70 -9.44 -15.06
C ARG A 250 -5.18 -10.22 -16.26
N LYS A 251 -5.00 -9.55 -17.41
CA LYS A 251 -4.51 -10.21 -18.63
C LYS A 251 -3.08 -10.68 -18.47
N TYR A 252 -2.22 -9.82 -17.90
CA TYR A 252 -0.83 -10.20 -17.58
C TYR A 252 -0.80 -11.37 -16.60
N TRP A 253 -1.53 -11.29 -15.48
CA TRP A 253 -1.62 -12.36 -14.49
C TRP A 253 -2.05 -13.69 -15.08
N SER A 254 -3.12 -13.68 -15.89
CA SER A 254 -3.64 -14.92 -16.53
C SER A 254 -2.69 -15.50 -17.57
N GLY A 255 -1.81 -14.68 -18.15
CA GLY A 255 -0.78 -15.13 -19.09
C GLY A 255 0.42 -15.78 -18.43
N LEU A 256 0.64 -15.56 -17.12
CA LEU A 256 1.72 -16.22 -16.40
C LEU A 256 1.49 -17.74 -16.28
N PRO A 257 2.54 -18.57 -16.42
CA PRO A 257 2.46 -20.01 -16.13
C PRO A 257 1.90 -20.27 -14.73
N GLU A 258 1.12 -21.35 -14.60
CA GLU A 258 0.44 -21.69 -13.34
C GLU A 258 1.41 -21.89 -12.17
N ASP A 259 2.55 -22.52 -12.42
CA ASP A 259 3.57 -22.73 -11.39
C ASP A 259 4.19 -21.40 -10.90
N ILE A 260 4.35 -20.42 -11.79
CA ILE A 260 4.80 -19.07 -11.42
C ILE A 260 3.73 -18.37 -10.58
N ARG A 261 2.46 -18.42 -11.00
CA ARG A 261 1.35 -17.83 -10.23
C ARG A 261 1.26 -18.39 -8.81
N ARG A 262 1.36 -19.71 -8.65
CA ARG A 262 1.38 -20.35 -7.32
C ARG A 262 2.56 -19.91 -6.46
N ILE A 263 3.75 -19.74 -7.06
CA ILE A 263 4.92 -19.23 -6.34
C ILE A 263 4.68 -17.79 -5.89
N VAL A 264 4.11 -16.93 -6.75
CA VAL A 264 3.78 -15.54 -6.40
C VAL A 264 2.77 -15.50 -5.25
N GLU A 265 1.63 -16.18 -5.37
CA GLU A 265 0.57 -16.23 -4.35
C GLU A 265 1.11 -16.69 -2.98
N LYS A 266 1.92 -17.77 -2.97
CA LYS A 266 2.54 -18.28 -1.75
C LYS A 266 3.47 -17.24 -1.09
N ASN A 267 4.28 -16.54 -1.87
CA ASN A 267 5.20 -15.53 -1.34
C ASN A 267 4.46 -14.26 -0.91
N VAL A 268 3.42 -13.84 -1.65
CA VAL A 268 2.55 -12.74 -1.23
C VAL A 268 1.92 -13.05 0.12
N ALA A 269 1.24 -14.18 0.28
CA ALA A 269 0.60 -14.58 1.54
C ALA A 269 1.60 -14.57 2.70
N LYS A 270 2.76 -15.22 2.52
CA LYS A 270 3.81 -15.27 3.56
C LYS A 270 4.28 -13.87 4.00
N HIS A 271 4.59 -13.00 3.05
CA HIS A 271 5.16 -11.70 3.38
C HIS A 271 4.11 -10.68 3.80
N VAL A 272 2.85 -10.86 3.40
CA VAL A 272 1.72 -10.12 3.97
C VAL A 272 1.59 -10.39 5.46
N ASP A 273 1.64 -11.66 5.89
CA ASP A 273 1.58 -12.01 7.32
C ASP A 273 2.76 -11.41 8.11
N LEU A 274 3.97 -11.50 7.56
CA LEU A 274 5.15 -10.88 8.17
C LEU A 274 5.03 -9.35 8.27
N GLN A 275 4.54 -8.70 7.23
CA GLN A 275 4.34 -7.25 7.21
C GLN A 275 3.22 -6.83 8.16
N ARG A 276 2.11 -7.57 8.24
CA ARG A 276 1.03 -7.34 9.21
C ARG A 276 1.58 -7.35 10.63
N GLN A 277 2.34 -8.39 10.99
CA GLN A 277 2.96 -8.51 12.31
C GLN A 277 3.97 -7.39 12.59
N ALA A 278 4.89 -7.12 11.66
CA ALA A 278 5.89 -6.07 11.80
C ALA A 278 5.26 -4.68 11.96
N THR A 279 4.17 -4.41 11.23
CA THR A 279 3.46 -3.13 11.31
C THR A 279 2.67 -3.00 12.60
N ASP A 280 2.09 -4.08 13.13
CA ASP A 280 1.46 -4.09 14.46
C ASP A 280 2.47 -3.78 15.55
N ASP A 281 3.65 -4.42 15.49
CA ASP A 281 4.74 -4.17 16.45
C ASP A 281 5.26 -2.74 16.37
N LEU A 282 5.34 -2.20 15.17
CA LEU A 282 5.74 -0.82 14.94
C LEU A 282 4.69 0.15 15.51
N ASN A 283 3.41 -0.03 15.15
CA ASN A 283 2.32 0.87 15.58
C ASN A 283 2.21 0.95 17.11
N ARG A 284 2.45 -0.15 17.85
CA ARG A 284 2.47 -0.13 19.33
C ARG A 284 3.55 0.79 19.91
N ARG A 285 4.63 1.05 19.19
CA ARG A 285 5.77 1.89 19.63
C ARG A 285 5.72 3.31 19.07
N LEU A 286 4.90 3.53 18.04
CA LEU A 286 4.91 4.81 17.33
C LEU A 286 4.33 5.97 18.14
N GLU A 287 3.36 5.74 19.02
CA GLU A 287 2.85 6.82 19.88
C GLU A 287 3.98 7.39 20.73
N THR A 288 4.71 6.52 21.46
CA THR A 288 5.86 6.94 22.27
C THR A 288 6.94 7.62 21.42
N LYS A 289 7.29 7.00 20.30
CA LYS A 289 8.33 7.53 19.40
C LYS A 289 7.99 8.89 18.82
N LEU A 290 6.74 9.12 18.45
CA LEU A 290 6.30 10.41 17.91
C LEU A 290 6.25 11.50 18.99
N VAL A 291 5.91 11.13 20.23
CA VAL A 291 6.06 12.05 21.39
C VAL A 291 7.53 12.40 21.62
N GLU A 292 8.45 11.46 21.58
CA GLU A 292 9.90 11.71 21.65
C GLU A 292 10.41 12.63 20.52
N ARG A 293 9.73 12.63 19.38
CA ARG A 293 9.98 13.57 18.26
C ARG A 293 9.30 14.94 18.43
N GLY A 294 8.70 15.20 19.57
CA GLY A 294 8.08 16.48 19.92
C GLY A 294 6.61 16.63 19.53
N MET A 295 5.94 15.55 19.14
CA MET A 295 4.52 15.61 18.84
C MET A 295 3.65 15.52 20.10
N SER A 296 2.57 16.29 20.14
CA SER A 296 1.53 16.19 21.17
C SER A 296 0.42 15.25 20.69
N ILE A 297 0.14 14.20 21.45
CA ILE A 297 -0.90 13.22 21.13
C ILE A 297 -2.07 13.37 22.10
N ASN A 298 -3.30 13.45 21.56
CA ASN A 298 -4.53 13.46 22.33
C ASN A 298 -5.55 12.45 21.81
N LYS A 299 -6.49 12.06 22.64
CA LYS A 299 -7.68 11.31 22.24
C LYS A 299 -8.78 12.26 21.81
N ALA A 300 -9.43 11.96 20.68
CA ALA A 300 -10.58 12.71 20.20
C ALA A 300 -11.90 12.04 20.63
N ASP A 301 -12.95 12.84 20.78
CA ASP A 301 -14.31 12.35 20.97
C ASP A 301 -14.84 11.75 19.66
N ARG A 302 -14.59 10.47 19.47
CA ARG A 302 -15.03 9.71 18.28
C ARG A 302 -16.54 9.69 18.10
N ALA A 303 -17.32 9.84 19.20
CA ALA A 303 -18.77 9.85 19.14
C ALA A 303 -19.30 11.09 18.41
N SER A 304 -18.65 12.26 18.60
CA SER A 304 -18.99 13.50 17.89
C SER A 304 -18.85 13.35 16.36
N PHE A 305 -17.78 12.69 15.90
CA PHE A 305 -17.57 12.40 14.47
C PHE A 305 -18.63 11.45 13.91
N ARG A 306 -18.89 10.34 14.62
CA ARG A 306 -19.91 9.36 14.21
C ARG A 306 -21.30 9.99 14.14
N ALA A 307 -21.64 10.88 15.05
CA ALA A 307 -22.92 11.57 15.08
C ALA A 307 -23.19 12.36 13.79
N LYS A 308 -22.16 13.00 13.22
CA LYS A 308 -22.27 13.74 11.95
C LYS A 308 -22.53 12.84 10.73
N LEU A 309 -22.13 11.58 10.79
CA LEU A 309 -22.31 10.62 9.69
C LEU A 309 -23.67 9.94 9.72
N LYS A 310 -24.38 10.04 10.86
CA LYS A 310 -25.72 9.48 11.02
C LYS A 310 -26.69 10.06 10.04
N GLY A 311 -27.41 10.00 9.36
CA GLY A 311 -28.28 10.67 8.44
C GLY A 311 -28.03 10.21 7.02
N ASP A 312 -27.39 11.05 6.23
CA ASP A 312 -27.27 10.82 4.79
C ASP A 312 -25.98 10.11 4.35
N PHE A 313 -24.89 10.20 5.12
CA PHE A 313 -23.58 9.68 4.70
C PHE A 313 -23.61 8.17 4.43
N TYR A 314 -23.99 7.35 5.39
CA TYR A 314 -24.00 5.89 5.23
C TYR A 314 -25.00 5.38 4.19
N PRO A 315 -26.25 5.91 4.08
CA PRO A 315 -27.17 5.53 3.00
C PRO A 315 -26.63 5.81 1.61
N ARG A 316 -25.96 6.95 1.38
CA ARG A 316 -25.32 7.28 0.09
C ARG A 316 -24.22 6.30 -0.22
N TRP A 317 -23.33 6.03 0.72
CA TRP A 317 -22.20 5.12 0.50
C TRP A 317 -22.64 3.66 0.37
N LYS A 318 -23.69 3.25 1.06
CA LYS A 318 -24.31 1.93 0.85
C LYS A 318 -24.78 1.74 -0.60
N LYS A 319 -25.37 2.76 -1.19
CA LYS A 319 -25.79 2.72 -2.60
C LYS A 319 -24.57 2.63 -3.55
N GLN A 320 -23.51 3.36 -3.27
CA GLN A 320 -22.31 3.42 -4.11
C GLN A 320 -21.46 2.15 -4.00
N ILE A 321 -21.22 1.67 -2.78
CA ILE A 321 -20.48 0.43 -2.49
C ILE A 321 -21.24 -0.82 -2.99
N GLY A 322 -22.55 -0.76 -2.99
CA GLY A 322 -23.43 -1.87 -3.34
C GLY A 322 -23.89 -2.68 -2.14
N THR A 323 -25.14 -3.14 -2.22
CA THR A 323 -25.82 -3.82 -1.11
C THR A 323 -25.14 -5.12 -0.68
N LYS A 324 -24.49 -5.84 -1.59
CA LYS A 324 -23.82 -7.10 -1.29
C LYS A 324 -22.54 -6.89 -0.47
N ALA A 325 -21.67 -5.97 -0.88
CA ALA A 325 -20.47 -5.64 -0.10
C ALA A 325 -20.84 -5.08 1.27
N TRP A 326 -21.84 -4.21 1.33
CA TRP A 326 -22.34 -3.65 2.58
C TRP A 326 -22.86 -4.72 3.54
N ARG A 327 -23.71 -5.65 3.06
CA ARG A 327 -24.22 -6.75 3.86
C ARG A 327 -23.09 -7.65 4.40
N LEU A 328 -22.14 -8.02 3.54
CA LEU A 328 -20.99 -8.84 3.95
C LEU A 328 -20.11 -8.12 4.99
N LEU A 329 -19.99 -6.79 4.90
CA LEU A 329 -19.33 -6.00 5.92
C LEU A 329 -20.10 -6.07 7.24
N GLU A 330 -21.43 -5.82 7.24
CA GLU A 330 -22.25 -5.83 8.45
C GLU A 330 -22.33 -7.21 9.12
N GLU A 331 -22.27 -8.30 8.38
CA GLU A 331 -22.23 -9.68 8.91
C GLU A 331 -21.00 -9.91 9.82
N GLY A 332 -19.89 -9.26 9.56
CA GLY A 332 -18.67 -9.42 10.38
C GLY A 332 -18.28 -8.20 11.23
N ALA A 333 -18.74 -7.01 10.86
CA ALA A 333 -18.43 -5.77 11.58
C ALA A 333 -19.55 -5.32 12.54
N GLY A 334 -20.74 -5.88 12.39
CA GLY A 334 -21.94 -5.39 13.03
C GLY A 334 -22.60 -4.28 12.21
N ARG A 335 -23.80 -3.86 12.64
CA ARG A 335 -24.60 -2.86 11.94
C ARG A 335 -23.91 -1.50 11.88
N ILE A 336 -23.92 -0.88 10.72
CA ILE A 336 -23.27 0.39 10.42
C ILE A 336 -24.32 1.47 10.15
N GLY A 337 -24.25 2.57 10.93
CA GLY A 337 -25.17 3.70 10.81
C GLY A 337 -26.27 3.73 11.85
#